data_54adf7913cf99bf77c2fbf6106c309d8
#
_entry.id   54adf7913cf99bf77c2fbf6106c309d8
#
_cell.length_a   1.000
_cell.length_b   1.000
_cell.length_c   1.000
_cell.angle_alpha   90.00
_cell.angle_beta   90.00
_cell.angle_gamma   90.00
#
_symmetry.space_group_name_H-M   'P 1'
#
loop_
_entity.id
_entity.type
_entity.pdbx_description
1 polymer ?
#
loop_
_entity_poly.entity_id
_entity_poly.type
_entity_poly.pdbx_seq_one_letter_code
_entity_poly.pdbx_strand_id
1 'polypeptide(L)'
;MAELLAVEGLTAGYGDSIALEGVSLALEDGDSLALLGRNGVGKTTLLVTLMGLTRVRAGTLRWRSTDFAAWPTHRRSQSGIGWVPQERHMFPSLTVEEHLTAVARPGPWTVGRVYEIFPRLAERRGNYGNQLSGGEQQMLAIGRALMVNPALLLLDEPMEGLAPIIVQELLSVIRDLVTGSGMAVIIVEQHAKLALSLTRQTIVLERGRVVHRCASEALLRDPDTLHRLVAVT
;
A
#
# COMPACT_ATOMS: atom_id res chain seq x y z
N MET A 1 12.89 1.20 18.00
CA MET A 1 12.68 2.03 16.78
C MET A 1 11.55 3.01 17.10
N ALA A 2 11.40 4.11 16.38
CA ALA A 2 10.37 5.10 16.69
C ALA A 2 9.04 4.70 16.01
N GLU A 3 7.91 4.92 16.69
CA GLU A 3 6.57 4.72 16.13
C GLU A 3 6.38 5.64 14.92
N LEU A 4 6.13 5.05 13.74
CA LEU A 4 5.86 5.78 12.50
C LEU A 4 4.37 6.06 12.34
N LEU A 5 3.55 5.02 12.48
CA LEU A 5 2.09 5.07 12.37
C LEU A 5 1.45 4.35 13.54
N ALA A 6 0.52 5.00 14.23
CA ALA A 6 -0.38 4.35 15.17
C ALA A 6 -1.84 4.65 14.84
N VAL A 7 -2.63 3.61 14.83
CA VAL A 7 -4.09 3.63 14.66
C VAL A 7 -4.69 2.94 15.87
N GLU A 8 -5.57 3.61 16.62
CA GLU A 8 -6.16 3.06 17.83
C GLU A 8 -7.67 3.21 17.79
N GLY A 9 -8.38 2.08 17.88
CA GLY A 9 -9.84 2.04 17.95
C GLY A 9 -10.56 2.70 16.78
N LEU A 10 -9.93 2.72 15.58
CA LEU A 10 -10.43 3.43 14.41
C LEU A 10 -11.80 2.91 13.97
N THR A 11 -12.78 3.81 13.93
CA THR A 11 -14.09 3.61 13.30
C THR A 11 -14.25 4.62 12.18
N ALA A 12 -14.41 4.14 10.95
CA ALA A 12 -14.44 4.98 9.75
C ALA A 12 -15.31 4.38 8.63
N GLY A 13 -15.66 5.22 7.65
CA GLY A 13 -16.45 4.78 6.51
C GLY A 13 -16.85 5.91 5.57
N TYR A 14 -17.89 5.68 4.76
CA TYR A 14 -18.34 6.57 3.71
C TYR A 14 -19.74 7.13 4.07
N GLY A 15 -19.90 8.45 4.05
CA GLY A 15 -21.14 9.09 4.45
C GLY A 15 -21.58 8.59 5.83
N ASP A 16 -22.73 7.92 5.91
CA ASP A 16 -23.24 7.34 7.16
C ASP A 16 -22.90 5.85 7.35
N SER A 17 -22.39 5.20 6.33
CA SER A 17 -21.97 3.79 6.40
C SER A 17 -20.65 3.63 7.13
N ILE A 18 -20.59 2.71 8.11
CA ILE A 18 -19.38 2.30 8.81
C ILE A 18 -18.81 1.08 8.06
N ALA A 19 -17.55 1.17 7.67
CA ALA A 19 -16.83 0.08 7.00
C ALA A 19 -15.68 -0.49 7.85
N LEU A 20 -15.19 0.29 8.82
CA LEU A 20 -14.17 -0.11 9.80
C LEU A 20 -14.70 0.16 11.20
N GLU A 21 -14.49 -0.78 12.12
CA GLU A 21 -14.97 -0.68 13.48
C GLU A 21 -13.93 -1.16 14.48
N GLY A 22 -13.39 -0.23 15.28
CA GLY A 22 -12.44 -0.51 16.34
C GLY A 22 -11.09 -1.03 15.87
N VAL A 23 -10.66 -0.69 14.64
CA VAL A 23 -9.40 -1.17 14.05
C VAL A 23 -8.22 -0.51 14.75
N SER A 24 -7.25 -1.32 15.19
CA SER A 24 -5.99 -0.84 15.78
C SER A 24 -4.81 -1.52 15.10
N LEU A 25 -3.76 -0.74 14.80
CA LEU A 25 -2.46 -1.22 14.32
C LEU A 25 -1.37 -0.19 14.64
N ALA A 26 -0.13 -0.65 14.69
CA ALA A 26 1.03 0.21 14.81
C ALA A 26 2.14 -0.29 13.88
N LEU A 27 2.93 0.64 13.35
CA LEU A 27 4.11 0.37 12.54
C LEU A 27 5.25 1.27 13.00
N GLU A 28 6.44 0.71 13.02
CA GLU A 28 7.71 1.44 13.16
C GLU A 28 8.33 1.73 11.79
N ASP A 29 9.36 2.58 11.75
CA ASP A 29 10.14 2.79 10.52
C ASP A 29 10.73 1.45 10.04
N GLY A 30 10.55 1.13 8.76
CA GLY A 30 11.02 -0.12 8.13
C GLY A 30 10.18 -1.37 8.40
N ASP A 31 9.04 -1.25 9.09
CA ASP A 31 8.12 -2.36 9.28
C ASP A 31 7.36 -2.72 7.99
N SER A 32 6.90 -3.97 7.93
CA SER A 32 6.06 -4.44 6.83
C SER A 32 4.87 -5.25 7.35
N LEU A 33 3.67 -4.87 6.86
CA LEU A 33 2.39 -5.42 7.30
C LEU A 33 1.59 -5.95 6.12
N ALA A 34 1.18 -7.22 6.17
CA ALA A 34 0.13 -7.76 5.32
C ALA A 34 -1.24 -7.45 5.93
N LEU A 35 -2.12 -6.87 5.12
CA LEU A 35 -3.51 -6.67 5.45
C LEU A 35 -4.34 -7.66 4.64
N LEU A 36 -4.78 -8.74 5.28
CA LEU A 36 -5.50 -9.84 4.68
C LEU A 36 -7.00 -9.80 5.02
N GLY A 37 -7.78 -10.56 4.26
CA GLY A 37 -9.21 -10.73 4.45
C GLY A 37 -9.94 -10.81 3.12
N ARG A 38 -11.21 -11.19 3.18
CA ARG A 38 -12.07 -11.36 1.99
C ARG A 38 -12.34 -10.02 1.30
N ASN A 39 -12.88 -10.08 0.08
CA ASN A 39 -13.32 -8.86 -0.62
C ASN A 39 -14.47 -8.19 0.13
N GLY A 40 -14.45 -6.85 0.15
CA GLY A 40 -15.46 -6.04 0.81
C GLY A 40 -15.37 -5.97 2.35
N VAL A 41 -14.35 -6.55 2.98
CA VAL A 41 -14.22 -6.52 4.46
C VAL A 41 -13.62 -5.23 5.03
N GLY A 42 -13.20 -4.28 4.17
CA GLY A 42 -12.68 -2.98 4.61
C GLY A 42 -11.18 -2.77 4.39
N LYS A 43 -10.46 -3.67 3.68
CA LYS A 43 -9.01 -3.52 3.45
C LYS A 43 -8.66 -2.20 2.74
N THR A 44 -9.19 -1.98 1.54
CA THR A 44 -9.04 -0.71 0.81
C THR A 44 -9.54 0.48 1.63
N THR A 45 -10.66 0.31 2.36
CA THR A 45 -11.18 1.37 3.22
C THR A 45 -10.16 1.81 4.28
N LEU A 46 -9.39 0.90 4.85
CA LEU A 46 -8.32 1.27 5.78
C LEU A 46 -7.25 2.12 5.08
N LEU A 47 -6.77 1.72 3.89
CA LEU A 47 -5.76 2.49 3.15
C LEU A 47 -6.28 3.88 2.76
N VAL A 48 -7.49 3.99 2.22
CA VAL A 48 -8.06 5.29 1.84
C VAL A 48 -8.41 6.15 3.07
N THR A 49 -8.66 5.52 4.24
CA THR A 49 -8.79 6.24 5.52
C THR A 49 -7.47 6.85 5.94
N LEU A 50 -6.36 6.11 5.82
CA LEU A 50 -5.01 6.62 6.06
C LEU A 50 -4.66 7.76 5.07
N MET A 51 -5.24 7.78 3.88
CA MET A 51 -5.10 8.87 2.90
C MET A 51 -6.08 10.04 3.12
N GLY A 52 -7.02 9.93 4.07
CA GLY A 52 -7.98 11.00 4.40
C GLY A 52 -9.15 11.12 3.44
N LEU A 53 -9.50 10.02 2.77
CA LEU A 53 -10.60 9.96 1.78
C LEU A 53 -11.89 9.38 2.37
N THR A 54 -11.93 9.07 3.66
CA THR A 54 -13.12 8.62 4.39
C THR A 54 -13.38 9.49 5.60
N ARG A 55 -14.53 9.31 6.22
CA ARG A 55 -14.89 10.00 7.47
C ARG A 55 -14.48 9.14 8.67
N VAL A 56 -13.56 9.65 9.47
CA VAL A 56 -13.23 9.09 10.79
C VAL A 56 -14.33 9.50 11.77
N ARG A 57 -14.89 8.52 12.49
CA ARG A 57 -15.99 8.72 13.46
C ARG A 57 -15.51 8.56 14.90
N ALA A 58 -14.54 7.66 15.13
CA ALA A 58 -13.95 7.41 16.43
C ALA A 58 -12.53 6.85 16.28
N GLY A 59 -11.78 6.87 17.35
CA GLY A 59 -10.39 6.40 17.41
C GLY A 59 -9.39 7.52 17.10
N THR A 60 -8.10 7.16 17.10
CA THR A 60 -6.99 8.09 16.85
C THR A 60 -6.12 7.61 15.70
N LEU A 61 -5.59 8.57 14.95
CA LEU A 61 -4.62 8.36 13.88
C LEU A 61 -3.39 9.21 14.19
N ARG A 62 -2.25 8.58 14.53
CA ARG A 62 -0.99 9.28 14.79
C ARG A 62 0.06 8.95 13.75
N TRP A 63 0.69 9.98 13.24
CA TRP A 63 1.83 9.95 12.34
C TRP A 63 3.03 10.58 13.05
N ARG A 64 4.07 9.78 13.38
CA ARG A 64 5.22 10.26 14.17
C ARG A 64 4.76 11.04 15.40
N SER A 65 3.86 10.45 16.19
CA SER A 65 3.26 11.04 17.41
C SER A 65 2.33 12.25 17.18
N THR A 66 2.13 12.72 15.95
CA THR A 66 1.21 13.81 15.64
C THR A 66 -0.14 13.29 15.19
N ASP A 67 -1.23 13.78 15.76
CA ASP A 67 -2.58 13.47 15.26
C ASP A 67 -2.74 14.01 13.83
N PHE A 68 -3.10 13.13 12.90
CA PHE A 68 -3.30 13.47 11.50
C PHE A 68 -4.72 13.17 10.96
N ALA A 69 -5.65 12.84 11.85
CA ALA A 69 -7.02 12.50 11.46
C ALA A 69 -7.66 13.61 10.59
N ALA A 70 -7.44 14.87 10.94
CA ALA A 70 -7.96 16.04 10.23
C ALA A 70 -7.09 16.51 9.04
N TRP A 71 -5.94 15.88 8.77
CA TRP A 71 -5.10 16.34 7.66
C TRP A 71 -5.72 16.00 6.30
N PRO A 72 -5.72 16.95 5.36
CA PRO A 72 -6.15 16.69 4.00
C PRO A 72 -5.16 15.76 3.28
N THR A 73 -5.63 15.05 2.24
CA THR A 73 -4.85 14.03 1.50
C THR A 73 -3.49 14.53 1.04
N HIS A 74 -3.42 15.76 0.49
CA HIS A 74 -2.14 16.31 0.01
C HIS A 74 -1.12 16.48 1.15
N ARG A 75 -1.55 16.86 2.36
CA ARG A 75 -0.67 16.98 3.53
C ARG A 75 -0.16 15.61 3.98
N ARG A 76 -1.00 14.56 3.92
CA ARG A 76 -0.60 13.19 4.24
C ARG A 76 0.46 12.69 3.26
N SER A 77 0.26 12.89 1.97
CA SER A 77 1.28 12.58 0.96
C SER A 77 2.54 13.41 1.17
N GLN A 78 2.41 14.69 1.53
CA GLN A 78 3.54 15.58 1.83
C GLN A 78 4.32 15.16 3.07
N SER A 79 3.69 14.51 4.03
CA SER A 79 4.36 14.01 5.24
C SER A 79 5.09 12.68 5.03
N GLY A 80 5.02 12.10 3.83
CA GLY A 80 5.72 10.87 3.49
C GLY A 80 4.84 9.62 3.46
N ILE A 81 3.53 9.74 3.17
CA ILE A 81 2.67 8.59 2.90
C ILE A 81 2.48 8.47 1.39
N GLY A 82 3.06 7.45 0.78
CA GLY A 82 2.85 7.07 -0.62
C GLY A 82 1.73 6.05 -0.75
N TRP A 83 0.92 6.13 -1.80
CA TRP A 83 -0.18 5.20 -2.03
C TRP A 83 -0.27 4.76 -3.49
N VAL A 84 -0.38 3.46 -3.68
CA VAL A 84 -0.65 2.81 -4.97
C VAL A 84 -2.05 2.20 -4.87
N PRO A 85 -3.08 2.84 -5.46
CA PRO A 85 -4.44 2.32 -5.47
C PRO A 85 -4.58 1.14 -6.44
N GLN A 86 -5.56 0.27 -6.21
CA GLN A 86 -5.89 -0.88 -7.05
C GLN A 86 -6.12 -0.48 -8.53
N GLU A 87 -6.79 0.64 -8.79
CA GLU A 87 -7.10 1.13 -10.15
C GLU A 87 -5.94 1.89 -10.82
N ARG A 88 -4.74 1.95 -10.21
CA ARG A 88 -3.51 2.60 -10.71
C ARG A 88 -3.62 4.10 -10.99
N HIS A 89 -4.80 4.62 -11.28
CA HIS A 89 -5.12 6.04 -11.56
C HIS A 89 -4.12 6.71 -12.52
N MET A 90 -4.02 6.18 -13.74
CA MET A 90 -3.19 6.78 -14.79
C MET A 90 -3.86 8.04 -15.36
N PHE A 91 -3.07 9.08 -15.57
CA PHE A 91 -3.49 10.29 -16.28
C PHE A 91 -3.25 10.10 -17.79
N PRO A 92 -4.30 10.00 -18.62
CA PRO A 92 -4.14 9.69 -20.05
C PRO A 92 -3.35 10.72 -20.83
N SER A 93 -3.29 11.96 -20.35
CA SER A 93 -2.61 13.10 -21.00
C SER A 93 -1.18 13.33 -20.53
N LEU A 94 -0.69 12.57 -19.55
CA LEU A 94 0.68 12.66 -19.06
C LEU A 94 1.52 11.51 -19.61
N THR A 95 2.74 11.82 -20.00
CA THR A 95 3.78 10.83 -20.31
C THR A 95 4.27 10.13 -19.06
N VAL A 96 4.99 9.01 -19.21
CA VAL A 96 5.64 8.30 -18.08
C VAL A 96 6.52 9.27 -17.28
N GLU A 97 7.36 10.06 -17.95
CA GLU A 97 8.26 11.00 -17.28
C GLU A 97 7.49 12.11 -16.55
N GLU A 98 6.41 12.63 -17.14
CA GLU A 98 5.56 13.64 -16.49
C GLU A 98 4.81 13.06 -15.28
N HIS A 99 4.34 11.80 -15.31
CA HIS A 99 3.76 11.15 -14.13
C HIS A 99 4.74 11.09 -12.96
N LEU A 100 6.02 10.83 -13.24
CA LEU A 100 7.05 10.74 -12.20
C LEU A 100 7.46 12.13 -11.71
N THR A 101 7.68 13.07 -12.60
CA THR A 101 8.17 14.42 -12.26
C THR A 101 7.14 15.30 -11.60
N ALA A 102 5.84 15.17 -11.96
CA ALA A 102 4.76 15.99 -11.42
C ALA A 102 4.58 15.86 -9.88
N VAL A 103 4.96 14.72 -9.30
CA VAL A 103 4.84 14.45 -7.87
C VAL A 103 6.19 14.41 -7.15
N ALA A 104 7.29 14.62 -7.89
CA ALA A 104 8.64 14.46 -7.37
C ALA A 104 8.93 15.36 -6.19
N ARG A 105 9.60 14.81 -5.18
CA ARG A 105 10.09 15.51 -4.00
C ARG A 105 11.57 15.24 -3.80
N PRO A 106 12.30 16.16 -3.16
CA PRO A 106 13.70 15.90 -2.78
C PRO A 106 13.82 14.65 -1.90
N GLY A 107 14.77 13.79 -2.22
CA GLY A 107 15.06 12.58 -1.46
C GLY A 107 15.78 11.52 -2.28
N PRO A 108 15.96 10.30 -1.71
CA PRO A 108 16.69 9.23 -2.35
C PRO A 108 15.99 8.65 -3.60
N TRP A 109 14.67 8.79 -3.73
CA TRP A 109 13.94 8.36 -4.92
C TRP A 109 13.93 9.48 -5.96
N THR A 110 14.58 9.21 -7.08
CA THR A 110 14.67 10.07 -8.24
C THR A 110 14.12 9.36 -9.48
N VAL A 111 13.82 10.08 -10.55
CA VAL A 111 13.39 9.47 -11.84
C VAL A 111 14.41 8.44 -12.32
N GLY A 112 15.72 8.75 -12.20
CA GLY A 112 16.78 7.80 -12.55
C GLY A 112 16.69 6.50 -11.76
N ARG A 113 16.50 6.58 -10.43
CA ARG A 113 16.37 5.38 -9.58
C ARG A 113 15.08 4.59 -9.86
N VAL A 114 13.99 5.26 -10.23
CA VAL A 114 12.77 4.58 -10.69
C VAL A 114 13.03 3.83 -11.99
N TYR A 115 13.77 4.40 -12.91
CA TYR A 115 14.15 3.74 -14.16
C TYR A 115 15.14 2.57 -13.96
N GLU A 116 15.99 2.62 -12.93
CA GLU A 116 16.85 1.49 -12.55
C GLU A 116 16.06 0.27 -12.10
N ILE A 117 15.02 0.48 -11.28
CA ILE A 117 14.16 -0.63 -10.79
C ILE A 117 13.09 -1.05 -11.81
N PHE A 118 12.72 -0.16 -12.74
CA PHE A 118 11.74 -0.41 -13.81
C PHE A 118 12.29 0.02 -15.18
N PRO A 119 13.25 -0.72 -15.77
CA PRO A 119 13.88 -0.35 -17.05
C PRO A 119 12.88 -0.15 -18.20
N ARG A 120 11.77 -0.91 -18.20
CA ARG A 120 10.68 -0.75 -19.20
C ARG A 120 10.08 0.65 -19.19
N LEU A 121 10.02 1.31 -18.03
CA LEU A 121 9.52 2.69 -17.94
C LEU A 121 10.50 3.68 -18.61
N ALA A 122 11.82 3.45 -18.51
CA ALA A 122 12.81 4.25 -19.19
C ALA A 122 12.66 4.17 -20.74
N GLU A 123 12.43 2.96 -21.26
CA GLU A 123 12.17 2.72 -22.69
C GLU A 123 10.89 3.43 -23.17
N ARG A 124 9.91 3.58 -22.28
CA ARG A 124 8.60 4.16 -22.54
C ARG A 124 8.42 5.60 -22.02
N ARG A 125 9.51 6.28 -21.63
CA ARG A 125 9.46 7.58 -20.94
C ARG A 125 8.58 8.63 -21.62
N GLY A 126 8.54 8.64 -22.96
CA GLY A 126 7.71 9.56 -23.77
C GLY A 126 6.31 9.03 -24.10
N ASN A 127 5.95 7.79 -23.73
CA ASN A 127 4.61 7.26 -23.97
C ASN A 127 3.62 7.82 -22.95
N TYR A 128 2.38 8.03 -23.39
CA TYR A 128 1.29 8.42 -22.48
C TYR A 128 0.82 7.25 -21.62
N GLY A 129 0.25 7.56 -20.46
CA GLY A 129 -0.20 6.54 -19.48
C GLY A 129 -1.22 5.55 -20.05
N ASN A 130 -2.06 5.95 -21.00
CA ASN A 130 -3.04 5.07 -21.67
C ASN A 130 -2.44 4.21 -22.80
N GLN A 131 -1.18 4.41 -23.15
CA GLN A 131 -0.44 3.61 -24.14
C GLN A 131 0.35 2.46 -23.49
N LEU A 132 0.34 2.38 -22.17
CA LEU A 132 1.06 1.37 -21.41
C LEU A 132 0.23 0.11 -21.22
N SER A 133 0.89 -1.04 -21.22
CA SER A 133 0.29 -2.30 -20.75
C SER A 133 -0.09 -2.22 -19.27
N GLY A 134 -0.98 -3.10 -18.80
CA GLY A 134 -1.37 -3.13 -17.38
C GLY A 134 -0.18 -3.30 -16.41
N GLY A 135 0.83 -4.08 -16.80
CA GLY A 135 2.07 -4.23 -16.01
C GLY A 135 2.90 -2.96 -15.97
N GLU A 136 3.09 -2.28 -17.10
CA GLU A 136 3.81 -1.00 -17.17
C GLU A 136 3.07 0.10 -16.39
N GLN A 137 1.74 0.12 -16.45
CA GLN A 137 0.93 1.03 -15.63
C GLN A 137 1.12 0.77 -14.13
N GLN A 138 1.22 -0.50 -13.72
CA GLN A 138 1.47 -0.85 -12.33
C GLN A 138 2.87 -0.41 -11.87
N MET A 139 3.89 -0.65 -12.70
CA MET A 139 5.25 -0.15 -12.45
C MET A 139 5.26 1.36 -12.31
N LEU A 140 4.55 2.08 -13.20
CA LEU A 140 4.44 3.53 -13.16
C LEU A 140 3.69 4.02 -11.91
N ALA A 141 2.63 3.34 -11.48
CA ALA A 141 1.91 3.67 -10.25
C ALA A 141 2.81 3.54 -9.01
N ILE A 142 3.60 2.46 -8.92
CA ILE A 142 4.59 2.27 -7.86
C ILE A 142 5.68 3.34 -7.96
N GLY A 143 6.27 3.55 -9.13
CA GLY A 143 7.27 4.59 -9.38
C GLY A 143 6.79 5.96 -8.94
N ARG A 144 5.58 6.36 -9.33
CA ARG A 144 4.95 7.62 -8.92
C ARG A 144 4.80 7.73 -7.39
N ALA A 145 4.42 6.64 -6.71
CA ALA A 145 4.32 6.62 -5.26
C ALA A 145 5.70 6.74 -4.58
N LEU A 146 6.75 6.18 -5.19
CA LEU A 146 8.12 6.34 -4.70
C LEU A 146 8.66 7.76 -4.86
N MET A 147 8.25 8.48 -5.93
CA MET A 147 8.71 9.85 -6.18
C MET A 147 8.30 10.87 -5.13
N VAL A 148 7.33 10.57 -4.25
CA VAL A 148 7.05 11.42 -3.08
C VAL A 148 8.04 11.19 -1.93
N ASN A 149 9.01 10.28 -2.10
CA ASN A 149 10.00 9.89 -1.11
C ASN A 149 9.34 9.44 0.21
N PRO A 150 8.49 8.39 0.18
CA PRO A 150 7.65 8.02 1.30
C PRO A 150 8.44 7.36 2.43
N ALA A 151 8.01 7.62 3.69
CA ALA A 151 8.37 6.83 4.86
C ALA A 151 7.44 5.61 5.03
N LEU A 152 6.21 5.70 4.50
CA LEU A 152 5.22 4.62 4.45
C LEU A 152 4.67 4.47 3.03
N LEU A 153 4.74 3.27 2.47
CA LEU A 153 4.13 2.93 1.19
C LEU A 153 2.91 2.02 1.41
N LEU A 154 1.77 2.46 0.90
CA LEU A 154 0.51 1.72 0.90
C LEU A 154 0.31 1.09 -0.48
N LEU A 155 0.21 -0.24 -0.55
CA LEU A 155 0.00 -1.01 -1.78
C LEU A 155 -1.36 -1.71 -1.71
N ASP A 156 -2.29 -1.33 -2.58
CA ASP A 156 -3.63 -1.92 -2.65
C ASP A 156 -3.74 -2.87 -3.84
N GLU A 157 -3.68 -4.17 -3.56
CA GLU A 157 -3.75 -5.28 -4.53
C GLU A 157 -2.79 -5.08 -5.74
N PRO A 158 -1.49 -4.85 -5.47
CA PRO A 158 -0.54 -4.43 -6.52
C PRO A 158 -0.28 -5.47 -7.60
N MET A 159 -0.68 -6.74 -7.39
CA MET A 159 -0.47 -7.85 -8.33
C MET A 159 -1.73 -8.21 -9.14
N GLU A 160 -2.89 -7.58 -8.83
CA GLU A 160 -4.16 -7.98 -9.41
C GLU A 160 -4.21 -7.76 -10.93
N GLY A 161 -4.74 -8.77 -11.66
CA GLY A 161 -4.96 -8.70 -13.11
C GLY A 161 -3.68 -8.65 -13.95
N LEU A 162 -2.53 -9.03 -13.38
CA LEU A 162 -1.24 -9.01 -14.09
C LEU A 162 -0.83 -10.41 -14.58
N ALA A 163 -0.08 -10.44 -15.68
CA ALA A 163 0.52 -11.67 -16.17
C ALA A 163 1.56 -12.22 -15.16
N PRO A 164 1.71 -13.56 -15.03
CA PRO A 164 2.60 -14.17 -14.04
C PRO A 164 4.05 -13.66 -14.08
N ILE A 165 4.58 -13.38 -15.27
CA ILE A 165 5.94 -12.85 -15.42
C ILE A 165 6.08 -11.45 -14.80
N ILE A 166 5.07 -10.60 -14.95
CA ILE A 166 5.06 -9.25 -14.36
C ILE A 166 4.90 -9.35 -12.83
N VAL A 167 4.07 -10.27 -12.35
CA VAL A 167 3.94 -10.52 -10.91
C VAL A 167 5.30 -10.87 -10.29
N GLN A 168 6.09 -11.75 -10.92
CA GLN A 168 7.43 -12.11 -10.43
C GLN A 168 8.39 -10.92 -10.40
N GLU A 169 8.37 -10.09 -11.44
CA GLU A 169 9.17 -8.88 -11.53
C GLU A 169 8.80 -7.89 -10.39
N LEU A 170 7.51 -7.61 -10.20
CA LEU A 170 7.02 -6.74 -9.13
C LEU A 170 7.30 -7.30 -7.73
N LEU A 171 7.17 -8.61 -7.53
CA LEU A 171 7.49 -9.26 -6.25
C LEU A 171 8.97 -9.04 -5.87
N SER A 172 9.88 -9.15 -6.84
CA SER A 172 11.30 -8.86 -6.60
C SER A 172 11.51 -7.41 -6.15
N VAL A 173 10.94 -6.45 -6.91
CA VAL A 173 11.05 -5.03 -6.59
C VAL A 173 10.45 -4.72 -5.22
N ILE A 174 9.23 -5.20 -4.92
CA ILE A 174 8.59 -4.92 -3.63
C ILE A 174 9.39 -5.55 -2.48
N ARG A 175 9.98 -6.74 -2.67
CA ARG A 175 10.86 -7.35 -1.68
C ARG A 175 12.07 -6.47 -1.38
N ASP A 176 12.72 -5.94 -2.41
CA ASP A 176 13.86 -5.05 -2.26
C ASP A 176 13.47 -3.74 -1.56
N LEU A 177 12.28 -3.20 -1.85
CA LEU A 177 11.73 -2.04 -1.16
C LEU A 177 11.51 -2.33 0.34
N VAL A 178 10.91 -3.47 0.68
CA VAL A 178 10.61 -3.87 2.07
C VAL A 178 11.88 -4.13 2.86
N THR A 179 12.91 -4.74 2.25
CA THR A 179 14.12 -5.16 2.97
C THR A 179 15.24 -4.14 2.98
N GLY A 180 15.33 -3.30 1.94
CA GLY A 180 16.52 -2.47 1.68
C GLY A 180 16.32 -0.96 1.82
N SER A 181 15.08 -0.46 1.84
CA SER A 181 14.82 0.99 1.77
C SER A 181 14.68 1.68 3.14
N GLY A 182 14.46 0.93 4.22
CA GLY A 182 14.08 1.48 5.52
C GLY A 182 12.65 2.08 5.57
N MET A 183 11.91 2.00 4.49
CA MET A 183 10.53 2.45 4.35
C MET A 183 9.57 1.42 4.94
N ALA A 184 8.57 1.86 5.71
CA ALA A 184 7.50 0.97 6.12
C ALA A 184 6.54 0.68 4.95
N VAL A 185 5.94 -0.52 4.92
CA VAL A 185 5.04 -0.94 3.83
C VAL A 185 3.80 -1.61 4.39
N ILE A 186 2.62 -1.21 3.92
CA ILE A 186 1.38 -1.98 4.11
C ILE A 186 0.98 -2.56 2.76
N ILE A 187 0.80 -3.88 2.70
CA ILE A 187 0.39 -4.60 1.49
C ILE A 187 -0.99 -5.20 1.71
N VAL A 188 -1.96 -4.77 0.93
CA VAL A 188 -3.26 -5.43 0.78
C VAL A 188 -3.17 -6.38 -0.39
N GLU A 189 -3.49 -7.66 -0.19
CA GLU A 189 -3.48 -8.67 -1.25
C GLU A 189 -4.56 -9.73 -1.00
N GLN A 190 -5.15 -10.23 -2.10
CA GLN A 190 -6.03 -11.39 -2.08
C GLN A 190 -5.23 -12.69 -2.04
N HIS A 191 -4.11 -12.72 -2.75
CA HIS A 191 -3.17 -13.85 -2.73
C HIS A 191 -2.33 -13.83 -1.45
N ALA A 192 -2.93 -14.28 -0.35
CA ALA A 192 -2.36 -14.18 0.99
C ALA A 192 -0.90 -14.67 1.08
N LYS A 193 -0.56 -15.78 0.42
CA LYS A 193 0.82 -16.31 0.41
C LYS A 193 1.83 -15.32 -0.16
N LEU A 194 1.45 -14.51 -1.16
CA LEU A 194 2.31 -13.47 -1.72
C LEU A 194 2.57 -12.36 -0.70
N ALA A 195 1.51 -11.80 -0.10
CA ALA A 195 1.64 -10.77 0.93
C ALA A 195 2.48 -11.24 2.12
N LEU A 196 2.20 -12.46 2.62
CA LEU A 196 2.91 -13.05 3.74
C LEU A 196 4.41 -13.28 3.44
N SER A 197 4.77 -13.59 2.19
CA SER A 197 6.16 -13.77 1.79
C SER A 197 6.97 -12.47 1.73
N LEU A 198 6.29 -11.32 1.71
CA LEU A 198 6.87 -9.98 1.60
C LEU A 198 6.89 -9.23 2.93
N THR A 199 6.14 -9.68 3.94
CA THR A 199 5.91 -8.90 5.16
C THR A 199 6.34 -9.64 6.42
N ARG A 200 6.61 -8.89 7.49
CA ARG A 200 6.96 -9.45 8.81
C ARG A 200 5.75 -9.69 9.68
N GLN A 201 4.73 -8.82 9.57
CA GLN A 201 3.53 -8.87 10.39
C GLN A 201 2.29 -9.01 9.50
N THR A 202 1.24 -9.56 10.08
CA THR A 202 -0.04 -9.76 9.41
C THR A 202 -1.18 -9.40 10.34
N ILE A 203 -2.16 -8.69 9.79
CA ILE A 203 -3.50 -8.57 10.38
C ILE A 203 -4.54 -9.08 9.39
N VAL A 204 -5.58 -9.73 9.90
CA VAL A 204 -6.71 -10.20 9.10
C VAL A 204 -7.95 -9.42 9.50
N LEU A 205 -8.60 -8.83 8.50
CA LEU A 205 -9.87 -8.14 8.65
C LEU A 205 -11.04 -9.06 8.32
N GLU A 206 -12.07 -9.00 9.13
CA GLU A 206 -13.40 -9.55 8.85
C GLU A 206 -14.45 -8.53 9.27
N ARG A 207 -15.36 -8.20 8.34
CA ARG A 207 -16.47 -7.24 8.59
C ARG A 207 -16.03 -5.94 9.26
N GLY A 208 -14.92 -5.37 8.78
CA GLY A 208 -14.37 -4.11 9.28
C GLY A 208 -13.63 -4.19 10.61
N ARG A 209 -13.40 -5.36 11.17
CA ARG A 209 -12.71 -5.57 12.45
C ARG A 209 -11.47 -6.43 12.27
N VAL A 210 -10.46 -6.21 13.10
CA VAL A 210 -9.28 -7.10 13.16
C VAL A 210 -9.66 -8.35 13.95
N VAL A 211 -9.63 -9.52 13.27
CA VAL A 211 -9.96 -10.82 13.89
C VAL A 211 -8.75 -11.68 14.18
N HIS A 212 -7.61 -11.38 13.54
CA HIS A 212 -6.37 -12.13 13.77
C HIS A 212 -5.15 -11.22 13.59
N ARG A 213 -4.10 -11.48 14.37
CA ARG A 213 -2.81 -10.80 14.29
C ARG A 213 -1.69 -11.77 14.62
N CYS A 214 -0.67 -11.85 13.75
CA CYS A 214 0.48 -12.71 13.97
C CYS A 214 1.69 -12.26 13.13
N ALA A 215 2.85 -12.90 13.35
CA ALA A 215 3.95 -12.84 12.41
C ALA A 215 3.55 -13.51 11.09
N SER A 216 3.91 -12.92 9.95
CA SER A 216 3.58 -13.45 8.62
C SER A 216 4.14 -14.86 8.41
N GLU A 217 5.36 -15.11 8.88
CA GLU A 217 6.00 -16.42 8.80
C GLU A 217 5.21 -17.50 9.56
N ALA A 218 4.64 -17.17 10.74
CA ALA A 218 3.85 -18.10 11.51
C ALA A 218 2.59 -18.55 10.73
N LEU A 219 1.91 -17.61 10.07
CA LEU A 219 0.72 -17.90 9.27
C LEU A 219 1.07 -18.65 7.97
N LEU A 220 2.23 -18.40 7.37
CA LEU A 220 2.72 -19.19 6.23
C LEU A 220 2.96 -20.66 6.56
N ARG A 221 3.38 -20.94 7.81
CA ARG A 221 3.63 -22.31 8.30
C ARG A 221 2.37 -23.04 8.75
N ASP A 222 1.23 -22.35 8.83
CA ASP A 222 -0.07 -22.92 9.22
C ASP A 222 -1.11 -22.73 8.09
N PRO A 223 -1.07 -23.59 7.06
CA PRO A 223 -1.99 -23.51 5.92
C PRO A 223 -3.46 -23.66 6.32
N ASP A 224 -3.77 -24.42 7.37
CA ASP A 224 -5.14 -24.67 7.81
C ASP A 224 -5.75 -23.41 8.43
N THR A 225 -4.99 -22.72 9.28
CA THR A 225 -5.41 -21.43 9.82
C THR A 225 -5.49 -20.37 8.73
N LEU A 226 -4.51 -20.32 7.81
CA LEU A 226 -4.55 -19.40 6.66
C LEU A 226 -5.81 -19.63 5.83
N HIS A 227 -6.10 -20.88 5.48
CA HIS A 227 -7.30 -21.23 4.71
C HIS A 227 -8.58 -20.79 5.42
N ARG A 228 -8.72 -21.09 6.72
CA ARG A 228 -9.88 -20.70 7.52
C ARG A 228 -10.10 -19.18 7.59
N LEU A 229 -9.02 -18.38 7.64
CA LEU A 229 -9.09 -16.92 7.77
C LEU A 229 -9.38 -16.21 6.43
N VAL A 230 -8.93 -16.77 5.29
CA VAL A 230 -9.02 -16.08 3.99
C VAL A 230 -9.83 -16.82 2.93
N ALA A 231 -10.16 -18.11 3.14
CA ALA A 231 -10.94 -18.87 2.17
C ALA A 231 -12.39 -18.40 2.07
N VAL A 232 -12.91 -18.53 0.87
CA VAL A 232 -14.34 -18.38 0.56
C VAL A 232 -15.04 -19.68 0.99
N THR A 233 -15.93 -19.61 1.99
CA THR A 233 -16.97 -20.65 2.20
C THR A 233 -18.08 -20.46 1.20
#